data_6db078fa81ebb054776bb9391d038bb0
#
_entry.id   6db078fa81ebb054776bb9391d038bb0
#
_cell.length_a   1.000
_cell.length_b   1.000
_cell.length_c   1.000
_cell.angle_alpha   90.00
_cell.angle_beta   90.00
_cell.angle_gamma   90.00
#
_symmetry.space_group_name_H-M   'P 1'
#
loop_
_entity.id
_entity.type
_entity.pdbx_description
1 polymer ?
#
loop_
_entity_poly.entity_id
_entity_poly.type
_entity_poly.pdbx_seq_one_letter_code
_entity_poly.pdbx_strand_id
1 'polypeptide(L)'
;MSGNLNQSVRRTITNTPPIVSLMKSSPKARIPANKKRNTTREFFSKQLLKNEDLFTIMLSFVLSLFLEQKQEDMSMTINDDIKQACEVMQRGGIILYPTDTIWGIGCDATNAEAVQRVYKIKQRADSKALIILTDSEAKVEYYVSEVPETAWQLLDVAVKPLTLIYPGARNLATNLLADDGSIAIRITKEPFSQRLCRQFRKAIVSTSANISGNAAPHNSVSYTHLRAHETTLHL
;
A
#
# COMPACT_ATOMS: atom_id res chain seq x y z
N MET A 1 7.90 -60.55 -1.54
CA MET A 1 6.70 -59.77 -1.13
C MET A 1 7.07 -58.29 -1.12
N SER A 2 6.85 -57.65 -2.24
CA SER A 2 7.10 -56.25 -2.52
C SER A 2 5.79 -55.50 -2.34
N GLY A 3 5.73 -54.55 -1.41
CA GLY A 3 4.53 -53.79 -1.12
C GLY A 3 4.82 -52.31 -0.91
N ASN A 4 4.51 -51.53 -1.91
CA ASN A 4 4.04 -50.12 -1.91
C ASN A 4 4.29 -49.26 -0.68
N LEU A 5 5.34 -48.44 -0.78
CA LEU A 5 5.57 -47.23 0.01
C LEU A 5 5.89 -46.09 -0.96
N ASN A 6 4.89 -45.58 -1.67
CA ASN A 6 5.13 -44.38 -2.50
C ASN A 6 3.85 -43.73 -3.02
N GLN A 7 2.91 -43.36 -2.12
CA GLN A 7 1.74 -42.56 -2.52
C GLN A 7 1.30 -41.47 -1.51
N SER A 8 2.03 -41.19 -0.44
CA SER A 8 1.61 -40.17 0.54
C SER A 8 2.38 -38.85 0.48
N VAL A 9 3.35 -38.69 -0.43
CA VAL A 9 4.20 -37.46 -0.48
C VAL A 9 3.79 -36.49 -1.60
N ARG A 10 2.75 -36.79 -2.38
CA ARG A 10 2.37 -35.93 -3.53
C ARG A 10 1.19 -34.98 -3.34
N ARG A 11 0.79 -34.61 -2.12
CA ARG A 11 -0.33 -33.67 -1.92
C ARG A 11 -0.05 -32.51 -0.96
N THR A 12 1.16 -32.01 -0.86
CA THR A 12 1.45 -30.78 -0.11
C THR A 12 2.24 -29.81 -0.98
N ILE A 13 1.83 -29.66 -2.22
CA ILE A 13 2.37 -28.60 -3.07
C ILE A 13 1.22 -27.67 -3.41
N THR A 14 1.29 -26.49 -2.82
CA THR A 14 0.95 -25.21 -3.41
C THR A 14 -0.45 -24.70 -3.34
N ASN A 15 -0.57 -23.73 -2.53
CA ASN A 15 -1.32 -22.53 -2.85
C ASN A 15 -0.59 -21.33 -2.25
N THR A 16 0.62 -21.07 -2.72
CA THR A 16 1.28 -19.80 -2.41
C THR A 16 0.70 -18.75 -3.36
N PRO A 17 -0.10 -17.80 -2.87
CA PRO A 17 -0.63 -16.75 -3.74
C PRO A 17 0.51 -15.86 -4.25
N PRO A 18 0.42 -15.36 -5.50
CA PRO A 18 1.48 -14.61 -6.16
C PRO A 18 1.73 -13.25 -5.51
N ILE A 19 2.96 -12.73 -5.67
CA ILE A 19 3.23 -11.30 -5.48
C ILE A 19 2.68 -10.56 -6.69
N VAL A 20 1.77 -9.62 -6.46
CA VAL A 20 1.24 -8.75 -7.51
C VAL A 20 1.86 -7.37 -7.39
N SER A 21 2.52 -6.92 -8.45
CA SER A 21 2.98 -5.54 -8.58
C SER A 21 1.85 -4.69 -9.13
N LEU A 22 1.38 -3.80 -8.30
CA LEU A 22 0.28 -2.89 -8.60
C LEU A 22 0.88 -1.51 -8.89
N MET A 23 0.91 -1.14 -10.08
CA MET A 23 1.09 0.19 -10.66
C MET A 23 2.05 0.23 -11.85
N LYS A 24 1.49 0.63 -12.97
CA LYS A 24 2.24 0.97 -14.18
C LYS A 24 2.63 2.44 -14.27
N SER A 25 2.21 3.29 -13.32
CA SER A 25 2.44 4.74 -13.39
C SER A 25 2.84 5.36 -12.05
N SER A 26 3.82 6.24 -12.11
CA SER A 26 4.35 7.04 -11.00
C SER A 26 3.33 8.11 -10.58
N PRO A 27 3.05 8.34 -9.30
CA PRO A 27 2.18 9.42 -8.87
C PRO A 27 2.91 10.78 -9.00
N LYS A 28 2.53 11.61 -9.97
CA LYS A 28 2.90 13.02 -9.99
C LYS A 28 1.76 13.87 -9.44
N ALA A 29 2.11 14.64 -8.42
CA ALA A 29 1.47 15.84 -7.82
C ALA A 29 -0.05 16.04 -7.95
N ARG A 30 -0.68 16.20 -6.79
CA ARG A 30 -2.11 16.44 -6.55
C ARG A 30 -2.59 17.85 -6.84
N ILE A 31 -3.85 17.93 -7.27
CA ILE A 31 -4.74 19.07 -7.07
C ILE A 31 -6.11 18.51 -6.63
N PRO A 32 -6.72 18.95 -5.53
CA PRO A 32 -7.99 18.38 -5.02
C PRO A 32 -9.16 18.69 -5.97
N ALA A 33 -9.91 17.65 -6.34
CA ALA A 33 -10.95 17.67 -7.38
C ALA A 33 -12.11 18.64 -7.13
N ASN A 34 -12.44 18.95 -5.87
CA ASN A 34 -13.60 19.79 -5.53
C ASN A 34 -13.36 21.28 -5.68
N LYS A 35 -12.11 21.71 -5.64
CA LYS A 35 -11.75 23.15 -5.80
C LYS A 35 -11.68 23.55 -7.28
N LYS A 36 -11.51 22.60 -8.19
CA LYS A 36 -11.37 22.86 -9.64
C LYS A 36 -12.68 23.09 -10.38
N ARG A 37 -13.78 22.44 -10.00
CA ARG A 37 -15.08 22.65 -10.70
C ARG A 37 -15.58 24.11 -10.60
N ASN A 38 -15.36 24.75 -9.46
CA ASN A 38 -15.74 26.15 -9.29
C ASN A 38 -14.77 27.10 -9.99
N THR A 39 -13.46 26.82 -9.97
CA THR A 39 -12.45 27.65 -10.65
C THR A 39 -12.55 27.61 -12.17
N THR A 40 -12.89 26.46 -12.76
CA THR A 40 -13.07 26.35 -14.21
C THR A 40 -14.28 27.13 -14.67
N ARG A 41 -15.39 27.07 -13.93
CA ARG A 41 -16.61 27.82 -14.23
C ARG A 41 -16.43 29.33 -14.07
N GLU A 42 -15.72 29.77 -13.04
CA GLU A 42 -15.36 31.19 -12.84
C GLU A 42 -14.33 31.69 -13.86
N PHE A 43 -13.39 30.85 -14.29
CA PHE A 43 -12.43 31.17 -15.34
C PHE A 43 -13.14 31.40 -16.68
N PHE A 44 -14.09 30.52 -17.06
CA PHE A 44 -14.89 30.68 -18.28
C PHE A 44 -15.74 31.95 -18.27
N SER A 45 -16.40 32.28 -17.15
CA SER A 45 -17.19 33.48 -17.05
C SER A 45 -16.34 34.76 -17.13
N LYS A 46 -15.10 34.72 -16.66
CA LYS A 46 -14.15 35.84 -16.75
C LYS A 46 -13.52 35.98 -18.13
N GLN A 47 -13.31 34.88 -18.88
CA GLN A 47 -12.78 34.93 -20.27
C GLN A 47 -13.83 35.40 -21.27
N LEU A 48 -15.11 34.99 -21.12
CA LEU A 48 -16.21 35.50 -21.94
C LEU A 48 -16.36 37.04 -21.86
N LEU A 49 -15.90 37.65 -20.77
CA LEU A 49 -15.92 39.12 -20.55
C LEU A 49 -14.71 39.82 -21.18
N LYS A 50 -13.70 39.13 -21.73
CA LYS A 50 -12.42 39.70 -22.21
C LYS A 50 -12.23 39.72 -23.73
N ASN A 51 -13.27 39.50 -24.54
CA ASN A 51 -13.17 39.49 -26.02
C ASN A 51 -12.04 38.55 -26.56
N GLU A 52 -11.81 37.39 -25.94
CA GLU A 52 -10.90 36.40 -26.49
C GLU A 52 -11.57 35.67 -27.66
N ASP A 53 -10.78 35.30 -28.68
CA ASP A 53 -11.25 34.58 -29.86
C ASP A 53 -12.01 33.31 -29.47
N LEU A 54 -13.17 33.08 -30.10
CA LEU A 54 -14.05 31.92 -29.89
C LEU A 54 -13.25 30.58 -29.99
N PHE A 55 -12.21 30.55 -30.83
CA PHE A 55 -11.32 29.43 -30.99
C PHE A 55 -10.51 29.12 -29.70
N THR A 56 -9.97 30.14 -29.04
CA THR A 56 -9.21 29.99 -27.79
C THR A 56 -10.10 29.48 -26.67
N ILE A 57 -11.34 29.97 -26.58
CA ILE A 57 -12.32 29.52 -25.60
C ILE A 57 -12.69 28.05 -25.85
N MET A 58 -12.95 27.68 -27.12
CA MET A 58 -13.26 26.31 -27.50
C MET A 58 -12.11 25.35 -27.23
N LEU A 59 -10.88 25.75 -27.53
CA LEU A 59 -9.67 24.96 -27.26
C LEU A 59 -9.46 24.74 -25.75
N SER A 60 -9.62 25.76 -24.94
CA SER A 60 -9.55 25.67 -23.48
C SER A 60 -10.62 24.72 -22.92
N PHE A 61 -11.83 24.74 -23.49
CA PHE A 61 -12.91 23.86 -23.08
C PHE A 61 -12.61 22.39 -23.44
N VAL A 62 -12.17 22.12 -24.67
CA VAL A 62 -11.78 20.77 -25.11
C VAL A 62 -10.62 20.23 -24.27
N LEU A 63 -9.63 21.06 -24.00
CA LEU A 63 -8.49 20.68 -23.16
C LEU A 63 -8.92 20.36 -21.71
N SER A 64 -9.85 21.15 -21.16
CA SER A 64 -10.43 20.91 -19.83
C SER A 64 -11.16 19.57 -19.77
N LEU A 65 -12.03 19.29 -20.76
CA LEU A 65 -12.75 18.00 -20.85
C LEU A 65 -11.78 16.82 -21.00
N PHE A 66 -10.75 16.97 -21.81
CA PHE A 66 -9.74 15.92 -21.99
C PHE A 66 -8.95 15.64 -20.71
N LEU A 67 -8.62 16.68 -19.94
CA LEU A 67 -7.95 16.53 -18.65
C LEU A 67 -8.87 15.89 -17.59
N GLU A 68 -10.16 16.24 -17.59
CA GLU A 68 -11.14 15.61 -16.71
C GLU A 68 -11.31 14.13 -17.03
N GLN A 69 -11.47 13.77 -18.31
CA GLN A 69 -11.57 12.37 -18.75
C GLN A 69 -10.34 11.55 -18.36
N LYS A 70 -9.16 12.10 -18.62
CA LYS A 70 -7.89 11.43 -18.25
C LYS A 70 -7.78 11.23 -16.74
N GLN A 71 -8.32 12.13 -15.93
CA GLN A 71 -8.31 12.01 -14.48
C GLN A 71 -9.32 10.96 -13.98
N GLU A 72 -10.49 10.84 -14.64
CA GLU A 72 -11.48 9.79 -14.36
C GLU A 72 -10.92 8.41 -14.71
N ASP A 73 -10.31 8.24 -15.88
CA ASP A 73 -9.67 6.99 -16.31
C ASP A 73 -8.56 6.56 -15.35
N MET A 74 -7.72 7.49 -14.90
CA MET A 74 -6.68 7.21 -13.93
C MET A 74 -7.23 6.84 -12.55
N SER A 75 -8.34 7.45 -12.13
CA SER A 75 -9.02 7.12 -10.87
C SER A 75 -9.67 5.74 -10.92
N MET A 76 -10.24 5.34 -12.03
CA MET A 76 -10.78 3.99 -12.26
C MET A 76 -9.68 2.94 -12.14
N THR A 77 -8.55 3.15 -12.81
CA THR A 77 -7.39 2.24 -12.74
C THR A 77 -6.87 2.07 -11.31
N ILE A 78 -6.77 3.16 -10.53
CA ILE A 78 -6.34 3.10 -9.13
C ILE A 78 -7.32 2.30 -8.26
N ASN A 79 -8.61 2.43 -8.48
CA ASN A 79 -9.62 1.68 -7.73
C ASN A 79 -9.57 0.18 -8.04
N ASP A 80 -9.33 -0.18 -9.30
CA ASP A 80 -9.14 -1.56 -9.71
C ASP A 80 -7.87 -2.17 -9.11
N ASP A 81 -6.76 -1.43 -9.10
CA ASP A 81 -5.52 -1.84 -8.45
C ASP A 81 -5.72 -2.07 -6.94
N ILE A 82 -6.43 -1.18 -6.25
CA ILE A 82 -6.74 -1.33 -4.83
C ILE A 82 -7.61 -2.56 -4.58
N LYS A 83 -8.62 -2.79 -5.41
CA LYS A 83 -9.49 -3.97 -5.32
C LYS A 83 -8.68 -5.25 -5.49
N GLN A 84 -7.85 -5.32 -6.51
CA GLN A 84 -6.95 -6.45 -6.76
C GLN A 84 -5.99 -6.67 -5.59
N ALA A 85 -5.40 -5.61 -5.04
CA ALA A 85 -4.54 -5.68 -3.86
C ALA A 85 -5.27 -6.28 -2.65
N CYS A 86 -6.49 -5.83 -2.38
CA CYS A 86 -7.31 -6.38 -1.30
C CYS A 86 -7.59 -7.87 -1.51
N GLU A 87 -7.95 -8.29 -2.73
CA GLU A 87 -8.21 -9.69 -3.06
C GLU A 87 -6.97 -10.56 -2.85
N VAL A 88 -5.79 -10.08 -3.28
CA VAL A 88 -4.51 -10.76 -3.07
C VAL A 88 -4.22 -10.93 -1.60
N MET A 89 -4.33 -9.88 -0.79
CA MET A 89 -4.07 -9.94 0.66
C MET A 89 -5.07 -10.82 1.41
N GLN A 90 -6.36 -10.80 1.02
CA GLN A 90 -7.39 -11.67 1.61
C GLN A 90 -7.08 -13.16 1.41
N ARG A 91 -6.45 -13.53 0.29
CA ARG A 91 -5.95 -14.89 0.02
C ARG A 91 -4.61 -15.18 0.69
N GLY A 92 -4.12 -14.25 1.54
CA GLY A 92 -2.82 -14.33 2.20
C GLY A 92 -1.65 -13.96 1.29
N GLY A 93 -1.88 -13.33 0.14
CA GLY A 93 -0.83 -12.89 -0.79
C GLY A 93 -0.03 -11.70 -0.29
N ILE A 94 1.02 -11.38 -1.02
CA ILE A 94 1.91 -10.25 -0.77
C ILE A 94 1.77 -9.27 -1.92
N ILE A 95 1.79 -7.99 -1.60
CA ILE A 95 1.69 -6.89 -2.57
C ILE A 95 2.94 -6.03 -2.56
N LEU A 96 3.23 -5.43 -3.71
CA LEU A 96 4.18 -4.34 -3.86
C LEU A 96 3.39 -3.06 -4.12
N TYR A 97 3.57 -2.03 -3.28
CA TYR A 97 2.73 -0.84 -3.31
C TYR A 97 3.49 0.43 -2.91
N PRO A 98 3.03 1.62 -3.33
CA PRO A 98 3.61 2.89 -2.91
C PRO A 98 3.29 3.17 -1.44
N THR A 99 4.23 3.81 -0.74
CA THR A 99 4.04 4.28 0.64
C THR A 99 4.46 5.74 0.79
N ASP A 100 4.30 6.31 1.98
CA ASP A 100 4.70 7.69 2.28
C ASP A 100 6.19 7.98 2.04
N THR A 101 7.02 6.96 1.95
CA THR A 101 8.48 7.10 1.84
C THR A 101 9.04 6.50 0.56
N ILE A 102 8.98 5.19 0.43
CA ILE A 102 9.51 4.41 -0.69
C ILE A 102 8.53 3.30 -1.04
N TRP A 103 8.76 2.58 -2.12
CA TRP A 103 8.00 1.38 -2.45
C TRP A 103 8.12 0.33 -1.34
N GLY A 104 7.00 -0.22 -0.93
CA GLY A 104 6.89 -1.19 0.13
C GLY A 104 6.39 -2.55 -0.33
N ILE A 105 6.79 -3.58 0.41
CA ILE A 105 6.16 -4.90 0.39
C ILE A 105 5.19 -4.96 1.56
N GLY A 106 3.98 -5.47 1.31
CA GLY A 106 2.94 -5.61 2.32
C GLY A 106 2.12 -6.85 2.20
N CYS A 107 1.47 -7.20 3.31
CA CYS A 107 0.50 -8.28 3.42
C CYS A 107 -0.49 -7.98 4.55
N ASP A 108 -1.49 -8.85 4.74
CA ASP A 108 -2.41 -8.78 5.89
C ASP A 108 -1.61 -8.94 7.20
N ALA A 109 -1.63 -7.92 8.06
CA ALA A 109 -0.94 -7.90 9.34
C ALA A 109 -1.54 -8.89 10.37
N THR A 110 -2.72 -9.44 10.09
CA THR A 110 -3.38 -10.44 10.95
C THR A 110 -3.08 -11.88 10.53
N ASN A 111 -2.40 -12.07 9.39
CA ASN A 111 -2.09 -13.39 8.83
C ASN A 111 -0.62 -13.76 9.05
N ALA A 112 -0.37 -14.65 10.02
CA ALA A 112 0.98 -15.07 10.40
C ALA A 112 1.76 -15.74 9.25
N GLU A 113 1.09 -16.51 8.37
CA GLU A 113 1.74 -17.14 7.23
C GLU A 113 2.19 -16.13 6.18
N ALA A 114 1.36 -15.10 5.93
CA ALA A 114 1.71 -14.02 5.02
C ALA A 114 2.88 -13.19 5.56
N VAL A 115 2.90 -12.89 6.85
CA VAL A 115 4.00 -12.21 7.55
C VAL A 115 5.29 -13.03 7.43
N GLN A 116 5.23 -14.35 7.67
CA GLN A 116 6.38 -15.24 7.56
C GLN A 116 6.97 -15.24 6.14
N ARG A 117 6.14 -15.17 5.10
CA ARG A 117 6.62 -15.04 3.72
C ARG A 117 7.32 -13.71 3.45
N VAL A 118 6.83 -12.62 4.04
CA VAL A 118 7.53 -11.32 3.94
C VAL A 118 8.92 -11.43 4.55
N TYR A 119 9.08 -12.05 5.73
CA TYR A 119 10.40 -12.28 6.34
C TYR A 119 11.32 -13.11 5.43
N LYS A 120 10.81 -14.18 4.82
CA LYS A 120 11.57 -15.02 3.89
C LYS A 120 12.05 -14.22 2.67
N ILE A 121 11.18 -13.42 2.03
CA ILE A 121 11.55 -12.57 0.88
C ILE A 121 12.62 -11.57 1.27
N LYS A 122 12.50 -10.99 2.47
CA LYS A 122 13.47 -10.03 3.01
C LYS A 122 14.78 -10.67 3.43
N GLN A 123 14.87 -12.01 3.51
CA GLN A 123 15.97 -12.72 4.15
C GLN A 123 16.29 -12.13 5.55
N ARG A 124 15.23 -11.82 6.29
CA ARG A 124 15.30 -11.10 7.57
C ARG A 124 14.89 -12.06 8.69
N ALA A 125 15.62 -12.03 9.81
CA ALA A 125 15.22 -12.77 10.99
C ALA A 125 13.90 -12.22 11.56
N ASP A 126 13.05 -13.10 12.06
CA ASP A 126 11.72 -12.76 12.63
C ASP A 126 11.84 -11.82 13.85
N SER A 127 13.00 -11.81 14.52
CA SER A 127 13.30 -10.93 15.66
C SER A 127 13.35 -9.43 15.32
N LYS A 128 13.39 -9.06 14.03
CA LYS A 128 13.39 -7.65 13.63
C LYS A 128 11.98 -7.24 13.22
N ALA A 129 11.24 -6.63 14.14
CA ALA A 129 9.88 -6.17 13.93
C ALA A 129 9.70 -5.39 12.62
N LEU A 130 8.59 -5.66 11.95
CA LEU A 130 8.10 -4.91 10.80
C LEU A 130 7.16 -3.81 11.29
N ILE A 131 6.90 -2.80 10.46
CA ILE A 131 5.88 -1.81 10.77
C ILE A 131 4.54 -2.19 10.16
N ILE A 132 3.46 -1.67 10.72
CA ILE A 132 2.13 -1.74 10.09
C ILE A 132 1.64 -0.35 9.69
N LEU A 133 0.88 -0.32 8.60
CA LEU A 133 0.16 0.88 8.15
C LEU A 133 -1.32 0.77 8.50
N THR A 134 -1.86 1.90 8.94
CA THR A 134 -3.31 2.11 9.14
C THR A 134 -3.73 3.40 8.44
N ASP A 135 -5.03 3.62 8.28
CA ASP A 135 -5.59 4.84 7.67
C ASP A 135 -6.20 5.80 8.69
N SER A 136 -6.31 5.39 9.96
CA SER A 136 -7.01 6.17 10.99
C SER A 136 -6.52 5.87 12.41
N GLU A 137 -6.79 6.81 13.31
CA GLU A 137 -6.53 6.70 14.75
C GLU A 137 -7.34 5.56 15.39
N ALA A 138 -8.61 5.42 15.03
CA ALA A 138 -9.47 4.35 15.52
C ALA A 138 -8.89 2.94 15.25
N LYS A 139 -8.15 2.77 14.16
CA LYS A 139 -7.42 1.52 13.90
C LYS A 139 -6.18 1.37 14.77
N VAL A 140 -5.52 2.45 15.15
CA VAL A 140 -4.42 2.37 16.12
C VAL A 140 -4.96 1.85 17.45
N GLU A 141 -6.06 2.43 17.97
CA GLU A 141 -6.74 1.97 19.19
C GLU A 141 -7.21 0.52 19.11
N TYR A 142 -7.59 0.04 17.92
CA TYR A 142 -7.97 -1.35 17.73
C TYR A 142 -6.79 -2.33 17.88
N TYR A 143 -5.58 -1.91 17.48
CA TYR A 143 -4.39 -2.76 17.44
C TYR A 143 -3.48 -2.65 18.67
N VAL A 144 -3.71 -1.71 19.58
CA VAL A 144 -2.98 -1.57 20.83
C VAL A 144 -3.92 -1.49 22.02
N SER A 145 -3.43 -1.86 23.20
CA SER A 145 -4.24 -1.86 24.41
C SER A 145 -4.50 -0.46 24.93
N GLU A 146 -3.53 0.43 24.81
CA GLU A 146 -3.56 1.80 25.29
C GLU A 146 -2.71 2.69 24.38
N VAL A 147 -3.23 3.87 24.05
CA VAL A 147 -2.54 4.90 23.27
C VAL A 147 -2.30 6.10 24.18
N PRO A 148 -1.04 6.43 24.51
CA PRO A 148 -0.73 7.60 25.33
C PRO A 148 -1.19 8.90 24.66
N GLU A 149 -1.68 9.86 25.43
CA GLU A 149 -2.09 11.18 24.94
C GLU A 149 -0.98 11.89 24.15
N THR A 150 0.27 11.72 24.60
CA THR A 150 1.44 12.26 23.89
C THR A 150 1.59 11.72 22.46
N ALA A 151 1.12 10.51 22.20
CA ALA A 151 1.16 9.93 20.83
C ALA A 151 0.20 10.68 19.90
N TRP A 152 -0.99 11.05 20.38
CA TRP A 152 -1.94 11.85 19.61
C TRP A 152 -1.39 13.24 19.31
N GLN A 153 -0.83 13.90 20.31
CA GLN A 153 -0.20 15.21 20.15
C GLN A 153 0.93 15.17 19.10
N LEU A 154 1.74 14.12 19.09
CA LEU A 154 2.80 13.94 18.10
C LEU A 154 2.25 13.69 16.69
N LEU A 155 1.18 12.92 16.55
CA LEU A 155 0.53 12.66 15.26
C LEU A 155 -0.10 13.92 14.68
N ASP A 156 -0.70 14.77 15.50
CA ASP A 156 -1.33 16.03 15.09
C ASP A 156 -0.32 17.04 14.53
N VAL A 157 0.85 17.16 15.17
CA VAL A 157 1.89 18.11 14.74
C VAL A 157 2.82 17.55 13.65
N ALA A 158 2.74 16.26 13.36
CA ALA A 158 3.63 15.61 12.41
C ALA A 158 3.36 16.04 10.96
N VAL A 159 4.29 16.81 10.39
CA VAL A 159 4.30 17.21 8.98
C VAL A 159 4.82 16.09 8.07
N LYS A 160 5.79 15.31 8.57
CA LYS A 160 6.40 14.18 7.86
C LYS A 160 5.78 12.85 8.30
N PRO A 161 5.91 11.78 7.50
CA PRO A 161 5.47 10.46 7.91
C PRO A 161 6.09 10.05 9.25
N LEU A 162 5.26 9.82 10.26
CA LEU A 162 5.67 9.46 11.61
C LEU A 162 5.31 8.00 11.89
N THR A 163 6.26 7.25 12.44
CA THR A 163 6.04 5.90 12.94
C THR A 163 6.26 5.91 14.45
N LEU A 164 5.27 5.46 15.19
CA LEU A 164 5.36 5.34 16.64
C LEU A 164 5.36 3.87 17.04
N ILE A 165 6.08 3.54 18.10
CA ILE A 165 6.13 2.20 18.69
C ILE A 165 5.22 2.19 19.90
N TYR A 166 4.28 1.24 19.92
CA TYR A 166 3.30 1.09 20.97
C TYR A 166 3.49 -0.23 21.70
N PRO A 167 3.46 -0.24 23.02
CA PRO A 167 3.40 -1.47 23.81
C PRO A 167 2.00 -2.10 23.73
N GLY A 168 1.87 -3.37 24.14
CA GLY A 168 0.58 -4.02 24.28
C GLY A 168 -0.17 -4.19 22.97
N ALA A 169 0.52 -4.62 21.92
CA ALA A 169 -0.09 -4.92 20.64
C ALA A 169 -1.11 -6.05 20.74
N ARG A 170 -2.21 -5.94 20.01
CA ARG A 170 -3.30 -6.92 19.97
C ARG A 170 -3.89 -7.03 18.57
N ASN A 171 -4.68 -8.09 18.34
CA ASN A 171 -5.38 -8.33 17.06
C ASN A 171 -4.44 -8.40 15.84
N LEU A 172 -3.17 -8.77 16.04
CA LEU A 172 -2.13 -8.90 15.02
C LEU A 172 -1.54 -10.31 15.02
N ALA A 173 -0.86 -10.69 13.96
CA ALA A 173 -0.10 -11.92 13.90
C ALA A 173 1.05 -11.88 14.93
N THR A 174 1.22 -12.95 15.70
CA THR A 174 2.19 -13.00 16.83
C THR A 174 3.63 -12.86 16.36
N ASN A 175 3.96 -13.38 15.17
CA ASN A 175 5.28 -13.27 14.57
C ASN A 175 5.60 -11.89 13.98
N LEU A 176 4.69 -10.93 14.12
CA LEU A 176 4.88 -9.53 13.72
C LEU A 176 5.35 -8.66 14.87
N LEU A 177 5.08 -9.10 16.11
CA LEU A 177 5.37 -8.35 17.31
C LEU A 177 6.87 -8.43 17.65
N ALA A 178 7.38 -7.39 18.31
CA ALA A 178 8.69 -7.44 18.92
C ALA A 178 8.69 -8.35 20.16
N ASP A 179 9.86 -8.72 20.67
CA ASP A 179 10.00 -9.64 21.82
C ASP A 179 9.32 -9.11 23.09
N ASP A 180 9.20 -7.80 23.23
CA ASP A 180 8.51 -7.10 24.33
C ASP A 180 6.98 -6.93 24.08
N GLY A 181 6.46 -7.50 23.00
CA GLY A 181 5.05 -7.36 22.60
C GLY A 181 4.70 -6.01 22.01
N SER A 182 5.67 -5.18 21.67
CA SER A 182 5.43 -3.89 21.01
C SER A 182 5.26 -4.03 19.50
N ILE A 183 4.66 -3.00 18.90
CA ILE A 183 4.45 -2.87 17.46
C ILE A 183 4.69 -1.45 16.98
N ALA A 184 5.32 -1.29 15.83
CA ALA A 184 5.50 -0.01 15.18
C ALA A 184 4.34 0.27 14.22
N ILE A 185 3.59 1.36 14.43
CA ILE A 185 2.43 1.75 13.65
C ILE A 185 2.66 3.11 12.99
N ARG A 186 2.24 3.22 11.73
CA ARG A 186 2.17 4.49 11.01
C ARG A 186 0.77 4.69 10.44
N ILE A 187 0.19 5.86 10.69
CA ILE A 187 -1.00 6.30 9.98
C ILE A 187 -0.53 6.89 8.64
N THR A 188 -0.85 6.21 7.56
CA THR A 188 -0.40 6.62 6.22
C THR A 188 -1.22 7.80 5.69
N LYS A 189 -0.52 8.77 5.10
CA LYS A 189 -1.10 9.93 4.40
C LYS A 189 -0.97 9.81 2.87
N GLU A 190 -0.23 8.80 2.38
CA GLU A 190 -0.09 8.52 0.96
C GLU A 190 -1.45 8.01 0.40
N PRO A 191 -1.97 8.59 -0.72
CA PRO A 191 -3.34 8.36 -1.16
C PRO A 191 -3.69 6.92 -1.50
N PHE A 192 -2.78 6.19 -2.15
CA PHE A 192 -3.02 4.80 -2.52
C PHE A 192 -3.06 3.93 -1.26
N SER A 193 -2.04 4.03 -0.42
CA SER A 193 -1.92 3.28 0.83
C SER A 193 -3.08 3.57 1.78
N GLN A 194 -3.49 4.83 1.89
CA GLN A 194 -4.61 5.23 2.74
C GLN A 194 -5.93 4.61 2.27
N ARG A 195 -6.21 4.67 0.94
CA ARG A 195 -7.40 4.05 0.35
C ARG A 195 -7.35 2.53 0.48
N LEU A 196 -6.17 1.95 0.28
CA LEU A 196 -5.95 0.52 0.44
C LEU A 196 -6.25 0.05 1.87
N CYS A 197 -5.68 0.71 2.89
CA CYS A 197 -5.95 0.42 4.31
C CYS A 197 -7.45 0.57 4.64
N ARG A 198 -8.10 1.59 4.08
CA ARG A 198 -9.54 1.84 4.27
C ARG A 198 -10.38 0.73 3.67
N GLN A 199 -10.09 0.32 2.43
CA GLN A 199 -10.85 -0.70 1.72
C GLN A 199 -10.59 -2.10 2.26
N PHE A 200 -9.35 -2.40 2.62
CA PHE A 200 -8.97 -3.68 3.22
C PHE A 200 -9.51 -3.85 4.64
N ARG A 201 -9.81 -2.75 5.34
CA ARG A 201 -10.36 -2.68 6.71
C ARG A 201 -9.46 -3.24 7.81
N LYS A 202 -8.27 -3.71 7.50
CA LYS A 202 -7.26 -4.23 8.42
C LYS A 202 -5.97 -3.46 8.27
N ALA A 203 -5.06 -3.63 9.25
CA ALA A 203 -3.69 -3.14 9.11
C ALA A 203 -2.93 -3.94 8.05
N ILE A 204 -2.02 -3.26 7.36
CA ILE A 204 -1.17 -3.84 6.33
C ILE A 204 0.28 -3.79 6.82
N VAL A 205 0.96 -4.92 6.79
CA VAL A 205 2.42 -4.95 7.01
C VAL A 205 3.10 -4.07 5.98
N SER A 206 4.10 -3.32 6.41
CA SER A 206 4.89 -2.47 5.52
C SER A 206 6.37 -2.59 5.81
N THR A 207 7.12 -2.89 4.78
CA THR A 207 8.58 -2.87 4.81
C THR A 207 9.10 -2.46 3.45
N SER A 208 10.32 -1.90 3.40
CA SER A 208 10.95 -1.51 2.13
C SER A 208 11.10 -2.70 1.18
N ALA A 209 10.89 -2.48 -0.11
CA ALA A 209 10.93 -3.51 -1.13
C ALA A 209 12.37 -3.84 -1.56
N ASN A 210 13.22 -4.27 -0.62
CA ASN A 210 14.60 -4.71 -0.83
C ASN A 210 14.92 -5.91 0.07
N ILE A 211 15.93 -6.67 -0.26
CA ILE A 211 16.55 -7.62 0.67
C ILE A 211 17.19 -6.83 1.81
N SER A 212 17.07 -7.31 3.04
CA SER A 212 17.62 -6.62 4.21
C SER A 212 19.13 -6.34 4.05
N GLY A 213 19.53 -5.10 4.32
CA GLY A 213 20.92 -4.66 4.14
C GLY A 213 21.24 -4.06 2.77
N ASN A 214 20.43 -4.25 1.74
CA ASN A 214 20.63 -3.66 0.43
C ASN A 214 19.91 -2.31 0.31
N ALA A 215 20.38 -1.45 -0.60
CA ALA A 215 19.70 -0.19 -0.89
C ALA A 215 18.28 -0.42 -1.44
N ALA A 216 17.34 0.43 -1.04
CA ALA A 216 15.99 0.39 -1.59
C ALA A 216 15.99 0.90 -3.05
N PRO A 217 15.36 0.17 -3.98
CA PRO A 217 15.25 0.62 -5.37
C PRO A 217 14.36 1.86 -5.49
N HIS A 218 14.66 2.73 -6.46
CA HIS A 218 13.97 4.01 -6.64
C HIS A 218 12.79 3.96 -7.61
N ASN A 219 12.60 2.86 -8.35
CA ASN A 219 11.51 2.71 -9.32
C ASN A 219 10.93 1.28 -9.34
N SER A 220 9.72 1.11 -9.85
CA SER A 220 9.01 -0.16 -9.89
C SER A 220 9.69 -1.26 -10.73
N VAL A 221 10.49 -0.89 -11.73
CA VAL A 221 11.21 -1.84 -12.59
C VAL A 221 12.34 -2.53 -11.82
N SER A 222 12.94 -1.85 -10.86
CA SER A 222 14.07 -2.38 -10.07
C SER A 222 13.67 -3.47 -9.06
N TYR A 223 12.36 -3.77 -8.93
CA TYR A 223 11.85 -4.83 -8.03
C TYR A 223 11.72 -6.20 -8.70
N THR A 224 12.11 -6.35 -9.95
CA THR A 224 12.04 -7.63 -10.69
C THR A 224 12.82 -8.75 -10.02
N HIS A 225 13.90 -8.42 -9.30
CA HIS A 225 14.69 -9.39 -8.53
C HIS A 225 13.89 -10.04 -7.37
N LEU A 226 12.90 -9.35 -6.79
CA LEU A 226 12.03 -9.93 -5.76
C LEU A 226 11.03 -10.93 -6.35
N ARG A 227 10.65 -10.78 -7.63
CA ARG A 227 9.84 -11.77 -8.35
C ARG A 227 10.60 -13.05 -8.65
N ALA A 228 11.89 -12.97 -8.93
CA ALA A 228 12.71 -14.12 -9.25
C ALA A 228 12.80 -15.13 -8.10
N HIS A 229 12.72 -14.68 -6.85
CA HIS A 229 12.69 -15.55 -5.68
C HIS A 229 11.42 -16.40 -5.53
N GLU A 230 10.31 -16.00 -6.16
CA GLU A 230 9.05 -16.77 -6.13
C GLU A 230 8.91 -17.74 -7.31
N THR A 231 9.55 -17.44 -8.45
CA THR A 231 9.52 -18.30 -9.63
C THR A 231 10.49 -19.49 -9.57
N THR A 232 11.49 -19.46 -8.69
CA THR A 232 12.44 -20.58 -8.51
C THR A 232 11.86 -21.74 -7.69
N LEU A 233 10.64 -21.61 -7.16
CA LEU A 233 9.94 -22.68 -6.44
C LEU A 233 9.01 -23.53 -7.34
N HIS A 234 9.06 -23.34 -8.66
CA HIS A 234 8.25 -24.07 -9.65
C HIS A 234 9.07 -24.90 -10.64
N LEU A 235 10.26 -25.37 -10.27
CA LEU A 235 11.00 -26.38 -11.01
C LEU A 235 11.06 -27.71 -10.24
#